data_da46db5200d4ea612760fb891a5a9e78
#
_entry.id   da46db5200d4ea612760fb891a5a9e78
#
_cell.length_a   1.000
_cell.length_b   1.000
_cell.length_c   1.000
_cell.angle_alpha   90.00
_cell.angle_beta   90.00
_cell.angle_gamma   90.00
#
_symmetry.space_group_name_H-M   'P 1'
#
loop_
_entity.id
_entity.type
_entity.pdbx_description
1 polymer ?
#
loop_
_entity_poly.entity_id
_entity_poly.type
_entity_poly.pdbx_seq_one_letter_code
_entity_poly.pdbx_strand_id
1 'polypeptide(L)'
;MKAVLIPGDGIGREIAESVRAVSAALNTGIEWQECEAGAEYAEVSGELIAPGTLDAIEACGWALKGPTATPIGKGFRSINVQLRQRFATYANLRPVHTLSGVPTRFENVDLVIVRENTEDLYKGIEYMLTDDIANGVKLITRPACEKICRFAFDYARKNGRKKVTAVHKANIMKLTDGLFLRTFREVAEDYPDIEANDCIIDALCMKLVQRPEQFDVLVAPNLYGDIISDLCAGLVGGLGFAPSANIGDKTRIYEAVHGSAPDIAGQDKANPSAILMAFAMMLNDLGMTDKADKLNAAIQAQVAEGKVITADIGGTAGTKEFTQAVIARL
;
A
#
# COMPACT_ATOMS: atom_id res chain seq x y z
N MET A 1 -10.47 18.94 -10.40
CA MET A 1 -10.81 17.54 -10.77
C MET A 1 -11.46 16.84 -9.58
N LYS A 2 -12.28 15.78 -9.82
CA LYS A 2 -12.90 15.02 -8.73
C LYS A 2 -12.10 13.78 -8.37
N ALA A 3 -12.07 13.44 -7.08
CA ALA A 3 -11.52 12.20 -6.56
C ALA A 3 -12.34 11.74 -5.34
N VAL A 4 -12.39 10.44 -5.10
CA VAL A 4 -13.10 9.89 -3.95
C VAL A 4 -12.20 9.90 -2.73
N LEU A 5 -12.73 10.32 -1.57
CA LEU A 5 -12.12 10.17 -0.26
C LEU A 5 -12.98 9.23 0.58
N ILE A 6 -12.40 8.13 1.04
CA ILE A 6 -13.05 7.19 1.96
C ILE A 6 -12.31 7.29 3.30
N PRO A 7 -12.87 7.95 4.32
CA PRO A 7 -12.22 8.02 5.63
C PRO A 7 -11.97 6.65 6.24
N GLY A 8 -12.92 5.72 6.13
CA GLY A 8 -12.85 4.41 6.73
C GLY A 8 -13.13 4.43 8.23
N ASP A 9 -12.55 3.47 8.97
CA ASP A 9 -12.82 3.21 10.38
C ASP A 9 -11.75 3.81 11.31
N GLY A 10 -12.10 3.97 12.57
CA GLY A 10 -11.19 4.34 13.64
C GLY A 10 -10.46 5.67 13.39
N ILE A 11 -9.12 5.65 13.37
CA ILE A 11 -8.30 6.85 13.10
C ILE A 11 -8.50 7.42 11.69
N GLY A 12 -9.17 6.71 10.81
CA GLY A 12 -9.34 7.08 9.41
C GLY A 12 -9.95 8.46 9.21
N ARG A 13 -10.94 8.84 10.03
CA ARG A 13 -11.55 10.16 9.96
C ARG A 13 -10.56 11.29 10.29
N GLU A 14 -9.74 11.11 11.33
CA GLU A 14 -8.73 12.11 11.72
C GLU A 14 -7.67 12.33 10.64
N ILE A 15 -7.15 11.24 10.07
CA ILE A 15 -6.11 11.34 9.04
C ILE A 15 -6.67 11.79 7.68
N ALA A 16 -7.97 11.57 7.39
CA ALA A 16 -8.65 12.13 6.23
C ALA A 16 -8.77 13.66 6.31
N GLU A 17 -9.01 14.23 7.51
CA GLU A 17 -8.97 15.67 7.71
C GLU A 17 -7.58 16.25 7.44
N SER A 18 -6.51 15.54 7.81
CA SER A 18 -5.13 15.93 7.48
C SER A 18 -4.92 16.00 5.96
N VAL A 19 -5.47 15.06 5.20
CA VAL A 19 -5.42 15.07 3.73
C VAL A 19 -6.14 16.30 3.16
N ARG A 20 -7.34 16.63 3.67
CA ARG A 20 -8.10 17.80 3.20
C ARG A 20 -7.34 19.09 3.47
N ALA A 21 -6.79 19.24 4.68
CA ALA A 21 -6.02 20.41 5.07
C ALA A 21 -4.77 20.60 4.19
N VAL A 22 -4.00 19.54 3.97
CA VAL A 22 -2.81 19.55 3.10
C VAL A 22 -3.18 19.80 1.64
N SER A 23 -4.25 19.16 1.14
CA SER A 23 -4.76 19.37 -0.23
C SER A 23 -5.13 20.82 -0.49
N ALA A 24 -5.77 21.47 0.48
CA ALA A 24 -6.11 22.90 0.43
C ALA A 24 -4.85 23.79 0.45
N ALA A 25 -3.90 23.53 1.37
CA ALA A 25 -2.66 24.29 1.50
C ALA A 25 -1.80 24.21 0.21
N LEU A 26 -1.76 23.05 -0.45
CA LEU A 26 -1.09 22.85 -1.72
C LEU A 26 -1.85 23.43 -2.93
N ASN A 27 -3.07 23.93 -2.75
CA ASN A 27 -3.93 24.41 -3.83
C ASN A 27 -4.04 23.36 -4.96
N THR A 28 -4.37 22.11 -4.61
CA THR A 28 -4.41 21.01 -5.57
C THR A 28 -5.56 21.11 -6.57
N GLY A 29 -6.64 21.81 -6.24
CA GLY A 29 -7.87 21.89 -7.03
C GLY A 29 -8.64 20.55 -7.09
N ILE A 30 -8.34 19.61 -6.17
CA ILE A 30 -9.08 18.34 -6.05
C ILE A 30 -10.37 18.60 -5.28
N GLU A 31 -11.49 18.26 -5.89
CA GLU A 31 -12.81 18.21 -5.26
C GLU A 31 -13.02 16.81 -4.69
N TRP A 32 -13.00 16.70 -3.37
CA TRP A 32 -13.19 15.42 -2.70
C TRP A 32 -14.66 15.04 -2.63
N GLN A 33 -15.02 13.90 -3.26
CA GLN A 33 -16.29 13.24 -3.05
C GLN A 33 -16.13 12.25 -1.91
N GLU A 34 -16.69 12.57 -0.74
CA GLU A 34 -16.63 11.67 0.41
C GLU A 34 -17.60 10.50 0.23
N CYS A 35 -17.12 9.29 0.51
CA CYS A 35 -17.88 8.05 0.45
C CYS A 35 -17.56 7.22 1.68
N GLU A 36 -18.54 6.40 2.10
CA GLU A 36 -18.40 5.57 3.30
C GLU A 36 -18.12 4.11 2.94
N ALA A 37 -17.17 3.52 3.67
CA ALA A 37 -16.91 2.09 3.70
C ALA A 37 -16.18 1.73 5.00
N GLY A 38 -16.53 0.61 5.61
CA GLY A 38 -15.90 0.15 6.85
C GLY A 38 -16.83 -0.67 7.73
N ALA A 39 -16.29 -1.17 8.83
CA ALA A 39 -17.05 -1.88 9.85
C ALA A 39 -18.01 -0.94 10.59
N GLU A 40 -17.59 0.31 10.87
CA GLU A 40 -18.45 1.31 11.52
C GLU A 40 -19.67 1.64 10.66
N TYR A 41 -19.49 1.76 9.34
CA TYR A 41 -20.62 1.95 8.43
C TYR A 41 -21.54 0.72 8.42
N ALA A 42 -20.96 -0.50 8.47
CA ALA A 42 -21.74 -1.73 8.48
C ALA A 42 -22.56 -1.94 9.76
N GLU A 43 -22.12 -1.42 10.89
CA GLU A 43 -22.89 -1.47 12.14
C GLU A 43 -24.23 -0.73 12.04
N VAL A 44 -24.29 0.33 11.25
CA VAL A 44 -25.47 1.17 11.07
C VAL A 44 -26.32 0.72 9.87
N SER A 45 -25.66 0.37 8.75
CA SER A 45 -26.34 0.10 7.48
C SER A 45 -26.55 -1.39 7.18
N GLY A 46 -25.77 -2.27 7.80
CA GLY A 46 -25.69 -3.70 7.46
C GLY A 46 -24.80 -4.01 6.25
N GLU A 47 -24.22 -3.00 5.59
CA GLU A 47 -23.38 -3.14 4.40
C GLU A 47 -21.97 -2.57 4.65
N LEU A 48 -20.93 -3.25 4.17
CA LEU A 48 -19.54 -2.79 4.34
C LEU A 48 -19.15 -1.59 3.45
N ILE A 49 -19.86 -1.38 2.34
CA ILE A 49 -19.58 -0.31 1.36
C ILE A 49 -20.89 0.39 1.07
N ALA A 50 -20.93 1.70 1.24
CA ALA A 50 -22.12 2.48 1.01
C ALA A 50 -22.58 2.41 -0.46
N PRO A 51 -23.90 2.41 -0.73
CA PRO A 51 -24.42 2.52 -2.08
C PRO A 51 -23.83 3.72 -2.80
N GLY A 52 -23.47 3.54 -4.07
CA GLY A 52 -22.86 4.60 -4.88
C GLY A 52 -21.35 4.82 -4.69
N THR A 53 -20.72 4.26 -3.63
CA THR A 53 -19.27 4.38 -3.44
C THR A 53 -18.49 3.76 -4.60
N LEU A 54 -18.90 2.57 -5.05
CA LEU A 54 -18.26 1.89 -6.18
C LEU A 54 -18.43 2.69 -7.48
N ASP A 55 -19.62 3.23 -7.71
CA ASP A 55 -19.92 4.04 -8.90
C ASP A 55 -19.12 5.35 -8.87
N ALA A 56 -18.98 5.98 -7.71
CA ALA A 56 -18.17 7.17 -7.53
C ALA A 56 -16.68 6.91 -7.84
N ILE A 57 -16.12 5.79 -7.35
CA ILE A 57 -14.75 5.39 -7.66
C ILE A 57 -14.58 5.13 -9.16
N GLU A 58 -15.54 4.42 -9.78
CA GLU A 58 -15.50 4.13 -11.21
C GLU A 58 -15.57 5.40 -12.07
N ALA A 59 -16.42 6.35 -11.70
CA ALA A 59 -16.58 7.63 -12.39
C ALA A 59 -15.37 8.55 -12.21
N CYS A 60 -14.75 8.59 -11.04
CA CYS A 60 -13.59 9.43 -10.76
C CYS A 60 -12.28 8.80 -11.27
N GLY A 61 -12.16 7.47 -11.24
CA GLY A 61 -10.93 6.74 -11.51
C GLY A 61 -9.85 6.85 -10.42
N TRP A 62 -10.06 7.72 -9.42
CA TRP A 62 -9.10 8.06 -8.38
C TRP A 62 -9.75 8.05 -7.02
N ALA A 63 -9.17 7.30 -6.08
CA ALA A 63 -9.62 7.28 -4.69
C ALA A 63 -8.45 7.30 -3.72
N LEU A 64 -8.63 7.99 -2.59
CA LEU A 64 -7.77 7.90 -1.42
C LEU A 64 -8.60 7.33 -0.28
N LYS A 65 -8.11 6.25 0.33
CA LYS A 65 -8.84 5.48 1.32
C LYS A 65 -8.05 5.38 2.63
N GLY A 66 -8.70 5.73 3.72
CA GLY A 66 -8.25 5.43 5.08
C GLY A 66 -8.35 3.94 5.41
N PRO A 67 -7.96 3.54 6.61
CA PRO A 67 -8.03 2.15 7.07
C PRO A 67 -9.48 1.68 7.18
N THR A 68 -9.71 0.41 6.84
CA THR A 68 -11.02 -0.22 6.96
C THR A 68 -10.90 -1.56 7.69
N ALA A 69 -11.75 -1.78 8.68
CA ALA A 69 -11.86 -3.05 9.36
C ALA A 69 -12.92 -3.95 8.69
N THR A 70 -12.73 -5.26 8.79
CA THR A 70 -13.73 -6.24 8.38
C THR A 70 -14.10 -7.07 9.60
N PRO A 71 -15.38 -7.15 9.99
CA PRO A 71 -15.80 -7.93 11.15
C PRO A 71 -15.44 -9.42 11.00
N ILE A 72 -14.79 -9.98 12.02
CA ILE A 72 -14.40 -11.40 12.03
C ILE A 72 -15.66 -12.26 12.26
N GLY A 73 -15.79 -13.36 11.51
CA GLY A 73 -16.80 -14.39 11.75
C GLY A 73 -18.23 -14.08 11.27
N LYS A 74 -18.46 -12.95 10.57
CA LYS A 74 -19.78 -12.57 10.07
C LYS A 74 -19.99 -12.81 8.57
N GLY A 75 -19.16 -13.60 7.90
CA GLY A 75 -19.29 -13.92 6.47
C GLY A 75 -19.00 -12.78 5.50
N PHE A 76 -18.55 -11.63 5.98
CA PHE A 76 -18.13 -10.51 5.14
C PHE A 76 -16.78 -10.75 4.50
N ARG A 77 -16.66 -10.47 3.20
CA ARG A 77 -15.35 -10.42 2.53
C ARG A 77 -14.66 -9.11 2.84
N SER A 78 -13.32 -9.14 2.96
CA SER A 78 -12.51 -7.93 3.13
C SER A 78 -12.86 -6.85 2.11
N ILE A 79 -13.07 -5.61 2.57
CA ILE A 79 -13.35 -4.44 1.72
C ILE A 79 -12.22 -4.25 0.70
N ASN A 80 -10.97 -4.37 1.14
CA ASN A 80 -9.82 -4.24 0.25
C ASN A 80 -9.86 -5.29 -0.88
N VAL A 81 -10.17 -6.54 -0.56
CA VAL A 81 -10.30 -7.61 -1.57
C VAL A 81 -11.46 -7.31 -2.54
N GLN A 82 -12.59 -6.82 -2.05
CA GLN A 82 -13.73 -6.44 -2.89
C GLN A 82 -13.36 -5.31 -3.87
N LEU A 83 -12.73 -4.24 -3.38
CA LEU A 83 -12.28 -3.11 -4.21
C LEU A 83 -11.26 -3.56 -5.26
N ARG A 84 -10.26 -4.35 -4.87
CA ARG A 84 -9.23 -4.89 -5.78
C ARG A 84 -9.83 -5.74 -6.90
N GLN A 85 -10.79 -6.59 -6.57
CA GLN A 85 -11.48 -7.42 -7.55
C GLN A 85 -12.43 -6.59 -8.45
N ARG A 86 -13.22 -5.68 -7.88
CA ARG A 86 -14.18 -4.84 -8.62
C ARG A 86 -13.50 -3.97 -9.67
N PHE A 87 -12.37 -3.37 -9.32
CA PHE A 87 -11.64 -2.43 -10.16
C PHE A 87 -10.44 -3.03 -10.87
N ALA A 88 -10.24 -4.35 -10.74
CA ALA A 88 -9.09 -5.06 -11.32
C ALA A 88 -7.76 -4.32 -11.05
N THR A 89 -7.57 -3.83 -9.82
CA THR A 89 -6.33 -3.19 -9.40
C THR A 89 -5.26 -4.27 -9.17
N TYR A 90 -4.61 -4.68 -10.23
CA TYR A 90 -3.74 -5.85 -10.31
C TYR A 90 -2.39 -5.69 -9.62
N ALA A 91 -1.91 -4.47 -9.44
CA ALA A 91 -0.65 -4.18 -8.78
C ALA A 91 -0.88 -3.38 -7.49
N ASN A 92 -0.30 -3.84 -6.39
CA ASN A 92 -0.19 -3.06 -5.16
C ASN A 92 1.26 -2.61 -5.01
N LEU A 93 1.47 -1.31 -5.10
CA LEU A 93 2.77 -0.65 -5.05
C LEU A 93 3.02 -0.13 -3.64
N ARG A 94 4.12 -0.56 -3.02
CA ARG A 94 4.51 -0.18 -1.66
C ARG A 94 5.97 0.27 -1.63
N PRO A 95 6.27 1.56 -1.75
CA PRO A 95 7.62 2.08 -1.53
C PRO A 95 7.96 2.03 -0.04
N VAL A 96 9.21 1.69 0.26
CA VAL A 96 9.75 1.59 1.61
C VAL A 96 11.10 2.27 1.64
N HIS A 97 11.23 3.33 2.44
CA HIS A 97 12.49 4.03 2.63
C HIS A 97 12.61 4.54 4.06
N THR A 98 13.85 4.55 4.56
CA THR A 98 14.15 5.13 5.87
C THR A 98 13.98 6.64 5.84
N LEU A 99 13.34 7.19 6.87
CA LEU A 99 13.22 8.62 7.10
C LEU A 99 14.13 9.05 8.25
N SER A 100 14.90 10.10 8.05
CA SER A 100 15.69 10.69 9.12
C SER A 100 14.78 11.15 10.26
N GLY A 101 15.11 10.81 11.50
CA GLY A 101 14.31 11.12 12.68
C GLY A 101 13.34 10.01 13.11
N VAL A 102 13.10 9.00 12.27
CA VAL A 102 12.32 7.82 12.68
C VAL A 102 13.25 6.81 13.37
N PRO A 103 12.97 6.38 14.61
CA PRO A 103 13.76 5.38 15.29
C PRO A 103 13.71 4.03 14.54
N THR A 104 14.82 3.58 14.00
CA THR A 104 14.96 2.29 13.33
C THR A 104 16.35 1.73 13.51
N ARG A 105 16.51 0.40 13.30
CA ARG A 105 17.81 -0.28 13.34
C ARG A 105 18.55 -0.22 12.01
N PHE A 106 17.86 0.16 10.94
CA PHE A 106 18.38 0.13 9.58
C PHE A 106 18.51 1.54 9.02
N GLU A 107 19.62 1.81 8.36
CA GLU A 107 19.87 3.05 7.63
C GLU A 107 19.86 2.77 6.13
N ASN A 108 19.52 3.78 5.33
CA ASN A 108 19.58 3.72 3.87
C ASN A 108 18.75 2.59 3.22
N VAL A 109 17.65 2.18 3.84
CA VAL A 109 16.69 1.29 3.19
C VAL A 109 15.94 2.11 2.15
N ASP A 110 15.99 1.66 0.91
CA ASP A 110 15.25 2.24 -0.21
C ASP A 110 14.89 1.16 -1.21
N LEU A 111 13.73 0.56 -1.04
CA LEU A 111 13.22 -0.51 -1.88
C LEU A 111 11.73 -0.35 -2.15
N VAL A 112 11.24 -1.06 -3.15
CA VAL A 112 9.84 -1.02 -3.54
C VAL A 112 9.29 -2.43 -3.69
N ILE A 113 8.13 -2.70 -3.09
CA ILE A 113 7.41 -3.94 -3.28
C ILE A 113 6.30 -3.73 -4.32
N VAL A 114 6.31 -4.56 -5.35
CA VAL A 114 5.25 -4.69 -6.36
C VAL A 114 4.56 -6.03 -6.10
N ARG A 115 3.42 -5.97 -5.43
CA ARG A 115 2.62 -7.12 -5.03
C ARG A 115 1.53 -7.38 -6.07
N GLU A 116 1.43 -8.61 -6.59
CA GLU A 116 0.23 -9.04 -7.31
C GLU A 116 -0.97 -8.95 -6.36
N ASN A 117 -2.14 -8.55 -6.87
CA ASN A 117 -3.22 -8.06 -6.01
C ASN A 117 -4.58 -8.72 -6.25
N THR A 118 -4.69 -9.67 -7.20
CA THR A 118 -5.99 -10.21 -7.67
C THR A 118 -6.14 -11.72 -7.56
N GLU A 119 -5.05 -12.44 -7.39
CA GLU A 119 -4.99 -13.91 -7.38
C GLU A 119 -4.40 -14.47 -6.08
N ASP A 120 -3.74 -15.62 -6.19
CA ASP A 120 -3.11 -16.37 -5.11
C ASP A 120 -4.16 -16.94 -4.14
N LEU A 121 -3.82 -17.12 -2.88
CA LEU A 121 -4.74 -17.53 -1.82
C LEU A 121 -5.86 -16.50 -1.56
N TYR A 122 -5.63 -15.24 -1.89
CA TYR A 122 -6.62 -14.15 -1.79
C TYR A 122 -7.80 -14.29 -2.75
N LYS A 123 -7.76 -15.27 -3.67
CA LYS A 123 -8.93 -15.65 -4.47
C LYS A 123 -10.04 -16.26 -3.61
N GLY A 124 -9.69 -16.77 -2.41
CA GLY A 124 -10.63 -17.34 -1.46
C GLY A 124 -11.25 -18.66 -1.94
N ILE A 125 -10.50 -19.46 -2.71
CA ILE A 125 -10.94 -20.80 -3.13
C ILE A 125 -10.49 -21.77 -2.04
N GLU A 126 -11.40 -22.08 -1.14
CA GLU A 126 -11.15 -23.03 -0.06
C GLU A 126 -12.40 -23.88 0.23
N TYR A 127 -12.20 -25.08 0.73
CA TYR A 127 -13.28 -26.01 1.05
C TYR A 127 -12.85 -27.04 2.09
N MET A 128 -13.84 -27.52 2.85
CA MET A 128 -13.65 -28.64 3.76
C MET A 128 -13.75 -29.97 3.00
N LEU A 129 -12.74 -30.85 3.16
CA LEU A 129 -12.84 -32.24 2.72
C LEU A 129 -13.60 -33.09 3.73
N THR A 130 -13.37 -32.84 5.01
CA THR A 130 -14.09 -33.39 6.17
C THR A 130 -14.18 -32.29 7.21
N ASP A 131 -14.87 -32.51 8.33
CA ASP A 131 -14.95 -31.55 9.43
C ASP A 131 -13.57 -31.14 9.99
N ASP A 132 -12.56 -32.00 9.81
CA ASP A 132 -11.21 -31.80 10.36
C ASP A 132 -10.15 -31.53 9.26
N ILE A 133 -10.53 -31.52 7.97
CA ILE A 133 -9.58 -31.34 6.86
C ILE A 133 -10.07 -30.25 5.92
N ALA A 134 -9.31 -29.15 5.87
CA ALA A 134 -9.56 -28.04 4.96
C ALA A 134 -8.50 -27.98 3.84
N ASN A 135 -8.92 -27.57 2.64
CA ASN A 135 -8.04 -27.27 1.51
C ASN A 135 -8.17 -25.82 1.07
N GLY A 136 -7.03 -25.18 0.75
CA GLY A 136 -6.97 -23.89 0.08
C GLY A 136 -6.25 -24.02 -1.28
N VAL A 137 -6.74 -23.29 -2.28
CA VAL A 137 -6.17 -23.32 -3.63
C VAL A 137 -5.38 -22.05 -3.88
N LYS A 138 -4.07 -22.19 -4.13
CA LYS A 138 -3.23 -21.11 -4.65
C LYS A 138 -3.43 -21.03 -6.17
N LEU A 139 -4.14 -19.98 -6.62
CA LEU A 139 -4.38 -19.75 -8.04
C LEU A 139 -3.34 -18.79 -8.60
N ILE A 140 -2.57 -19.23 -9.60
CA ILE A 140 -1.60 -18.41 -10.34
C ILE A 140 -1.87 -18.56 -11.82
N THR A 141 -2.06 -17.45 -12.53
CA THR A 141 -2.26 -17.47 -13.98
C THR A 141 -1.15 -16.73 -14.72
N ARG A 142 -0.82 -17.18 -15.93
CA ARG A 142 0.18 -16.53 -16.78
C ARG A 142 -0.18 -15.06 -17.07
N PRO A 143 -1.42 -14.68 -17.46
CA PRO A 143 -1.75 -13.29 -17.73
C PRO A 143 -1.53 -12.35 -16.54
N ALA A 144 -1.87 -12.77 -15.31
CA ALA A 144 -1.61 -11.99 -14.12
C ALA A 144 -0.11 -11.89 -13.82
N CYS A 145 0.65 -12.99 -13.98
CA CYS A 145 2.10 -12.97 -13.84
C CYS A 145 2.77 -12.02 -14.83
N GLU A 146 2.40 -12.05 -16.12
CA GLU A 146 2.93 -11.13 -17.13
C GLU A 146 2.63 -9.69 -16.78
N LYS A 147 1.39 -9.40 -16.38
CA LYS A 147 0.95 -8.05 -16.07
C LYS A 147 1.71 -7.46 -14.89
N ILE A 148 1.87 -8.22 -13.79
CA ILE A 148 2.57 -7.72 -12.61
C ILE A 148 4.08 -7.62 -12.83
N CYS A 149 4.69 -8.54 -13.57
CA CYS A 149 6.10 -8.48 -13.91
C CYS A 149 6.41 -7.28 -14.82
N ARG A 150 5.63 -7.07 -15.89
CA ARG A 150 5.76 -5.87 -16.75
C ARG A 150 5.62 -4.59 -15.94
N PHE A 151 4.62 -4.51 -15.08
CA PHE A 151 4.46 -3.36 -14.19
C PHE A 151 5.71 -3.10 -13.34
N ALA A 152 6.32 -4.13 -12.77
CA ALA A 152 7.53 -3.99 -11.94
C ALA A 152 8.73 -3.48 -12.74
N PHE A 153 8.94 -3.99 -13.95
CA PHE A 153 10.02 -3.52 -14.83
C PHE A 153 9.77 -2.11 -15.37
N ASP A 154 8.53 -1.81 -15.79
CA ASP A 154 8.15 -0.45 -16.24
C ASP A 154 8.31 0.57 -15.11
N TYR A 155 7.88 0.21 -13.90
CA TYR A 155 8.10 1.02 -12.72
C TYR A 155 9.60 1.26 -12.47
N ALA A 156 10.41 0.20 -12.52
CA ALA A 156 11.86 0.29 -12.33
C ALA A 156 12.48 1.24 -13.37
N ARG A 157 12.17 1.05 -14.64
CA ARG A 157 12.69 1.89 -15.74
C ARG A 157 12.28 3.36 -15.58
N LYS A 158 10.99 3.62 -15.30
CA LYS A 158 10.44 4.98 -15.13
C LYS A 158 11.08 5.73 -13.95
N ASN A 159 11.41 5.01 -12.87
CA ASN A 159 11.91 5.59 -11.63
C ASN A 159 13.44 5.44 -11.45
N GLY A 160 14.17 5.06 -12.51
CA GLY A 160 15.64 4.95 -12.48
C GLY A 160 16.18 3.83 -11.61
N ARG A 161 15.31 2.87 -11.19
CA ARG A 161 15.69 1.66 -10.46
C ARG A 161 16.49 0.73 -11.36
N LYS A 162 17.39 -0.05 -10.79
CA LYS A 162 18.38 -0.83 -11.55
C LYS A 162 18.16 -2.33 -11.50
N LYS A 163 17.38 -2.80 -10.53
CA LYS A 163 17.21 -4.23 -10.30
C LYS A 163 15.77 -4.60 -9.94
N VAL A 164 15.27 -5.67 -10.56
CA VAL A 164 13.99 -6.30 -10.19
C VAL A 164 14.25 -7.74 -9.74
N THR A 165 13.82 -8.07 -8.52
CA THR A 165 13.96 -9.40 -7.92
C THR A 165 12.60 -10.07 -7.82
N ALA A 166 12.43 -11.23 -8.49
CA ALA A 166 11.24 -12.06 -8.34
C ALA A 166 11.27 -12.85 -7.03
N VAL A 167 10.18 -12.77 -6.27
CA VAL A 167 10.02 -13.49 -5.00
C VAL A 167 9.13 -14.71 -5.18
N HIS A 168 9.61 -15.90 -4.81
CA HIS A 168 8.90 -17.15 -5.08
C HIS A 168 9.27 -18.26 -4.08
N LYS A 169 8.56 -19.40 -4.18
CA LYS A 169 8.89 -20.67 -3.49
C LYS A 169 8.87 -21.84 -4.47
N ALA A 170 9.39 -21.65 -5.69
CA ALA A 170 9.34 -22.62 -6.79
C ALA A 170 10.09 -23.92 -6.53
N ASN A 171 10.99 -23.97 -5.54
CA ASN A 171 11.61 -25.22 -5.09
C ASN A 171 10.60 -26.18 -4.44
N ILE A 172 9.50 -25.69 -3.89
CA ILE A 172 8.39 -26.46 -3.32
C ILE A 172 7.17 -26.41 -4.25
N MET A 173 6.70 -25.20 -4.59
CA MET A 173 5.52 -24.98 -5.44
C MET A 173 5.93 -24.91 -6.92
N LYS A 174 6.30 -26.09 -7.47
CA LYS A 174 6.89 -26.19 -8.81
C LYS A 174 5.99 -25.76 -9.95
N LEU A 175 4.66 -25.87 -9.78
CA LEU A 175 3.68 -25.49 -10.81
C LEU A 175 3.26 -24.02 -10.67
N THR A 176 2.75 -23.60 -9.52
CA THR A 176 2.24 -22.25 -9.30
C THR A 176 3.38 -21.22 -9.29
N ASP A 177 4.30 -21.31 -8.35
CA ASP A 177 5.44 -20.39 -8.27
C ASP A 177 6.43 -20.60 -9.40
N GLY A 178 6.52 -21.86 -9.93
CA GLY A 178 7.28 -22.13 -11.13
C GLY A 178 6.73 -21.45 -12.38
N LEU A 179 5.39 -21.29 -12.50
CA LEU A 179 4.78 -20.50 -13.57
C LEU A 179 5.13 -19.02 -13.41
N PHE A 180 4.99 -18.46 -12.20
CA PHE A 180 5.37 -17.07 -11.93
C PHE A 180 6.85 -16.81 -12.28
N LEU A 181 7.77 -17.66 -11.82
CA LEU A 181 9.20 -17.48 -12.07
C LEU A 181 9.57 -17.58 -13.54
N ARG A 182 8.98 -18.54 -14.30
CA ARG A 182 9.21 -18.65 -15.74
C ARG A 182 8.70 -17.41 -16.47
N THR A 183 7.49 -16.96 -16.15
CA THR A 183 6.91 -15.75 -16.76
C THR A 183 7.73 -14.51 -16.45
N PHE A 184 8.23 -14.38 -15.20
CA PHE A 184 9.14 -13.28 -14.84
C PHE A 184 10.39 -13.27 -15.73
N ARG A 185 11.02 -14.44 -15.93
CA ARG A 185 12.24 -14.55 -16.76
C ARG A 185 11.97 -14.23 -18.23
N GLU A 186 10.83 -14.69 -18.76
CA GLU A 186 10.40 -14.37 -20.12
C GLU A 186 10.17 -12.85 -20.29
N VAL A 187 9.48 -12.20 -19.34
CA VAL A 187 9.27 -10.75 -19.37
C VAL A 187 10.57 -9.98 -19.25
N ALA A 188 11.53 -10.45 -18.42
CA ALA A 188 12.82 -9.79 -18.23
C ALA A 188 13.63 -9.64 -19.53
N GLU A 189 13.42 -10.54 -20.52
CA GLU A 189 14.09 -10.44 -21.83
C GLU A 189 13.78 -9.13 -22.58
N ASP A 190 12.62 -8.52 -22.32
CA ASP A 190 12.20 -7.22 -22.89
C ASP A 190 12.86 -6.01 -22.19
N TYR A 191 13.61 -6.24 -21.09
CA TYR A 191 14.19 -5.19 -20.24
C TYR A 191 15.70 -5.41 -20.00
N PRO A 192 16.53 -5.48 -21.05
CA PRO A 192 17.97 -5.79 -20.92
C PRO A 192 18.77 -4.72 -20.17
N ASP A 193 18.18 -3.53 -19.94
CA ASP A 193 18.74 -2.41 -19.19
C ASP A 193 18.54 -2.52 -17.66
N ILE A 194 17.77 -3.53 -17.19
CA ILE A 194 17.47 -3.75 -15.78
C ILE A 194 17.98 -5.13 -15.34
N GLU A 195 18.73 -5.18 -14.26
CA GLU A 195 19.16 -6.45 -13.66
C GLU A 195 17.94 -7.24 -13.19
N ALA A 196 17.76 -8.47 -13.68
CA ALA A 196 16.70 -9.37 -13.28
C ALA A 196 17.27 -10.57 -12.51
N ASN A 197 16.82 -10.77 -11.29
CA ASN A 197 17.19 -11.95 -10.50
C ASN A 197 16.00 -12.48 -9.70
N ASP A 198 16.19 -13.57 -8.97
CA ASP A 198 15.15 -14.18 -8.16
C ASP A 198 15.64 -14.54 -6.76
N CYS A 199 14.71 -14.63 -5.82
CA CYS A 199 14.99 -15.01 -4.45
C CYS A 199 13.85 -15.85 -3.88
N ILE A 200 14.20 -16.96 -3.21
CA ILE A 200 13.23 -17.77 -2.47
C ILE A 200 12.77 -17.00 -1.24
N ILE A 201 11.47 -16.97 -0.98
CA ILE A 201 10.82 -16.10 0.02
C ILE A 201 11.42 -16.19 1.43
N ASP A 202 11.70 -17.38 1.94
CA ASP A 202 12.30 -17.56 3.27
C ASP A 202 13.74 -17.03 3.33
N ALA A 203 14.54 -17.27 2.29
CA ALA A 203 15.86 -16.68 2.16
C ALA A 203 15.81 -15.15 2.00
N LEU A 204 14.79 -14.64 1.29
CA LEU A 204 14.56 -13.20 1.17
C LEU A 204 14.28 -12.55 2.53
N CYS A 205 13.38 -13.14 3.34
CA CYS A 205 13.07 -12.61 4.69
C CYS A 205 14.34 -12.49 5.56
N MET A 206 15.20 -13.51 5.53
CA MET A 206 16.49 -13.45 6.23
C MET A 206 17.40 -12.34 5.69
N LYS A 207 17.52 -12.25 4.36
CA LYS A 207 18.40 -11.25 3.71
C LYS A 207 17.91 -9.83 3.93
N LEU A 208 16.60 -9.58 3.93
CA LEU A 208 16.02 -8.26 4.21
C LEU A 208 16.38 -7.76 5.61
N VAL A 209 16.43 -8.65 6.61
CA VAL A 209 16.84 -8.32 7.98
C VAL A 209 18.36 -8.17 8.13
N GLN A 210 19.14 -8.76 7.24
CA GLN A 210 20.61 -8.69 7.29
C GLN A 210 21.18 -7.55 6.44
N ARG A 211 20.67 -7.39 5.22
CA ARG A 211 21.20 -6.47 4.19
C ARG A 211 20.08 -6.00 3.27
N PRO A 212 19.12 -5.18 3.75
CA PRO A 212 18.01 -4.69 2.92
C PRO A 212 18.49 -3.89 1.70
N GLU A 213 19.64 -3.22 1.80
CA GLU A 213 20.23 -2.38 0.75
C GLU A 213 20.64 -3.14 -0.53
N GLN A 214 20.68 -4.48 -0.48
CA GLN A 214 20.96 -5.28 -1.67
C GLN A 214 19.74 -5.42 -2.61
N PHE A 215 18.55 -5.01 -2.17
CA PHE A 215 17.32 -5.07 -2.94
C PHE A 215 16.90 -3.69 -3.44
N ASP A 216 16.19 -3.65 -4.56
CA ASP A 216 15.74 -2.43 -5.19
C ASP A 216 14.21 -2.52 -5.46
N VAL A 217 13.78 -3.27 -6.47
CA VAL A 217 12.37 -3.58 -6.70
C VAL A 217 12.12 -5.06 -6.47
N LEU A 218 11.17 -5.40 -5.61
CA LEU A 218 10.73 -6.76 -5.34
C LEU A 218 9.37 -6.99 -6.01
N VAL A 219 9.26 -7.98 -6.87
CA VAL A 219 7.96 -8.40 -7.45
C VAL A 219 7.55 -9.75 -6.89
N ALA A 220 6.32 -9.86 -6.39
CA ALA A 220 5.86 -11.03 -5.67
C ALA A 220 4.40 -11.41 -5.97
N PRO A 221 4.05 -12.71 -5.94
CA PRO A 221 2.67 -13.16 -5.78
C PRO A 221 2.01 -12.54 -4.55
N ASN A 222 0.69 -12.55 -4.51
CA ASN A 222 -0.12 -11.79 -3.57
C ASN A 222 0.27 -12.02 -2.09
N LEU A 223 0.25 -13.27 -1.62
CA LEU A 223 0.54 -13.57 -0.22
C LEU A 223 1.97 -13.21 0.18
N TYR A 224 2.95 -13.52 -0.67
CA TYR A 224 4.34 -13.17 -0.35
C TYR A 224 4.55 -11.66 -0.34
N GLY A 225 3.93 -10.94 -1.29
CA GLY A 225 3.96 -9.49 -1.32
C GLY A 225 3.37 -8.85 -0.06
N ASP A 226 2.31 -9.44 0.51
CA ASP A 226 1.73 -9.00 1.77
C ASP A 226 2.72 -9.15 2.93
N ILE A 227 3.24 -10.36 3.11
CA ILE A 227 4.15 -10.68 4.22
C ILE A 227 5.43 -9.82 4.17
N ILE A 228 6.07 -9.74 2.99
CA ILE A 228 7.33 -9.00 2.88
C ILE A 228 7.15 -7.50 2.98
N SER A 229 5.99 -6.96 2.60
CA SER A 229 5.76 -5.51 2.73
C SER A 229 5.61 -5.07 4.18
N ASP A 230 4.98 -5.86 5.02
CA ASP A 230 4.89 -5.59 6.45
C ASP A 230 6.25 -5.79 7.16
N LEU A 231 7.00 -6.81 6.75
CA LEU A 231 8.39 -6.97 7.19
C LEU A 231 9.22 -5.72 6.83
N CYS A 232 9.12 -5.25 5.58
CA CYS A 232 9.86 -4.09 5.12
C CYS A 232 9.42 -2.79 5.80
N ALA A 233 8.12 -2.61 6.07
CA ALA A 233 7.65 -1.49 6.87
C ALA A 233 8.27 -1.49 8.28
N GLY A 234 8.43 -2.67 8.89
CA GLY A 234 9.14 -2.84 10.16
C GLY A 234 10.61 -2.42 10.11
N LEU A 235 11.28 -2.56 8.96
CA LEU A 235 12.68 -2.13 8.81
C LEU A 235 12.83 -0.60 8.87
N VAL A 236 11.81 0.16 8.52
CA VAL A 236 11.86 1.63 8.39
C VAL A 236 11.10 2.37 9.50
N GLY A 237 10.71 1.68 10.57
CA GLY A 237 10.06 2.30 11.72
C GLY A 237 8.57 2.01 11.86
N GLY A 238 7.99 1.16 11.01
CA GLY A 238 6.62 0.69 11.12
C GLY A 238 5.65 1.23 10.07
N LEU A 239 4.38 0.82 10.22
CA LEU A 239 3.33 1.09 9.23
C LEU A 239 2.90 2.57 9.16
N GLY A 240 3.25 3.40 10.15
CA GLY A 240 2.95 4.84 10.16
C GLY A 240 3.59 5.62 9.01
N PHE A 241 4.57 5.03 8.32
CA PHE A 241 5.27 5.59 7.15
C PHE A 241 5.17 4.70 5.92
N ALA A 242 4.17 3.83 5.87
CA ALA A 242 3.97 2.88 4.76
C ALA A 242 2.79 3.31 3.87
N PRO A 243 3.03 4.08 2.81
CA PRO A 243 2.03 4.39 1.80
C PRO A 243 1.83 3.20 0.86
N SER A 244 0.68 3.13 0.21
CA SER A 244 0.35 2.10 -0.76
C SER A 244 -0.54 2.65 -1.87
N ALA A 245 -0.39 2.09 -3.07
CA ALA A 245 -1.28 2.35 -4.20
C ALA A 245 -1.74 1.03 -4.83
N ASN A 246 -3.03 0.85 -4.98
CA ASN A 246 -3.63 -0.24 -5.73
C ASN A 246 -3.88 0.25 -7.15
N ILE A 247 -3.16 -0.29 -8.12
CA ILE A 247 -3.10 0.19 -9.50
C ILE A 247 -3.87 -0.75 -10.43
N GLY A 248 -4.86 -0.21 -11.11
CA GLY A 248 -5.57 -0.83 -12.22
C GLY A 248 -5.38 -0.03 -13.51
N ASP A 249 -5.93 -0.53 -14.61
CA ASP A 249 -5.84 0.15 -15.91
C ASP A 249 -6.63 1.46 -15.96
N LYS A 250 -7.76 1.52 -15.24
CA LYS A 250 -8.68 2.67 -15.21
C LYS A 250 -8.81 3.32 -13.84
N THR A 251 -8.53 2.58 -12.79
CA THR A 251 -8.77 3.00 -11.40
C THR A 251 -7.51 2.84 -10.57
N ARG A 252 -7.25 3.82 -9.72
CA ARG A 252 -6.18 3.78 -8.73
C ARG A 252 -6.73 4.14 -7.36
N ILE A 253 -6.41 3.33 -6.37
CA ILE A 253 -6.84 3.52 -4.98
C ILE A 253 -5.60 3.59 -4.10
N TYR A 254 -5.36 4.76 -3.53
CA TYR A 254 -4.24 5.01 -2.63
C TYR A 254 -4.69 4.80 -1.19
N GLU A 255 -3.83 4.28 -0.36
CA GLU A 255 -4.15 4.01 1.04
C GLU A 255 -2.90 3.97 1.92
N ALA A 256 -3.07 4.21 3.21
CA ALA A 256 -2.07 3.82 4.21
C ALA A 256 -2.18 2.31 4.48
N VAL A 257 -1.05 1.66 4.73
CA VAL A 257 -1.02 0.20 4.99
C VAL A 257 -1.53 -0.15 6.39
N HIS A 258 -1.38 0.77 7.37
CA HIS A 258 -1.79 0.53 8.76
C HIS A 258 -3.29 0.28 8.93
N GLY A 259 -3.66 -0.36 10.04
CA GLY A 259 -5.06 -0.63 10.43
C GLY A 259 -5.78 0.59 11.00
N SER A 260 -7.00 0.37 11.44
CA SER A 260 -7.91 1.41 11.97
C SER A 260 -7.60 1.90 13.39
N ALA A 261 -6.75 1.21 14.15
CA ALA A 261 -6.34 1.55 15.50
C ALA A 261 -7.47 2.12 16.39
N PRO A 262 -8.54 1.34 16.63
CA PRO A 262 -9.75 1.82 17.29
C PRO A 262 -9.51 2.29 18.72
N ASP A 263 -8.45 1.84 19.36
CA ASP A 263 -8.02 2.19 20.72
C ASP A 263 -7.59 3.67 20.86
N ILE A 264 -7.14 4.30 19.79
CA ILE A 264 -6.72 5.71 19.77
C ILE A 264 -7.62 6.61 18.90
N ALA A 265 -8.66 6.06 18.31
CA ALA A 265 -9.59 6.79 17.43
C ALA A 265 -10.26 7.96 18.18
N GLY A 266 -10.34 9.13 17.53
CA GLY A 266 -10.93 10.36 18.11
C GLY A 266 -10.08 11.02 19.19
N GLN A 267 -8.85 10.55 19.45
CA GLN A 267 -7.98 11.08 20.51
C GLN A 267 -6.90 12.06 20.00
N ASP A 268 -6.91 12.38 18.72
CA ASP A 268 -5.90 13.28 18.11
C ASP A 268 -4.46 12.76 18.32
N LYS A 269 -4.24 11.44 18.14
CA LYS A 269 -2.95 10.77 18.38
C LYS A 269 -2.34 10.11 17.15
N ALA A 270 -3.14 9.89 16.11
CA ALA A 270 -2.72 9.17 14.92
C ALA A 270 -1.64 9.92 14.16
N ASN A 271 -0.62 9.20 13.68
CA ASN A 271 0.38 9.74 12.76
C ASN A 271 -0.21 9.77 11.33
N PRO A 272 -0.40 10.95 10.71
CA PRO A 272 -1.00 11.02 9.37
C PRO A 272 0.02 10.81 8.24
N SER A 273 1.30 10.54 8.53
CA SER A 273 2.36 10.49 7.51
C SER A 273 2.08 9.48 6.41
N ALA A 274 1.65 8.26 6.73
CA ALA A 274 1.41 7.22 5.73
C ALA A 274 0.33 7.63 4.71
N ILE A 275 -0.80 8.18 5.17
CA ILE A 275 -1.88 8.63 4.27
C ILE A 275 -1.46 9.89 3.48
N LEU A 276 -0.69 10.80 4.06
CA LEU A 276 -0.16 11.97 3.36
C LEU A 276 0.88 11.56 2.30
N MET A 277 1.72 10.56 2.57
CA MET A 277 2.64 9.99 1.58
C MET A 277 1.87 9.24 0.48
N ALA A 278 0.79 8.52 0.81
CA ALA A 278 -0.09 7.92 -0.20
C ALA A 278 -0.78 8.99 -1.06
N PHE A 279 -1.16 10.12 -0.47
CA PHE A 279 -1.65 11.29 -1.19
C PHE A 279 -0.59 11.90 -2.10
N ALA A 280 0.67 11.97 -1.68
CA ALA A 280 1.77 12.40 -2.54
C ALA A 280 1.96 11.46 -3.74
N MET A 281 1.84 10.14 -3.56
CA MET A 281 1.83 9.19 -4.69
C MET A 281 0.69 9.49 -5.67
N MET A 282 -0.51 9.78 -5.15
CA MET A 282 -1.67 10.17 -5.97
C MET A 282 -1.40 11.47 -6.75
N LEU A 283 -0.85 12.49 -6.10
CA LEU A 283 -0.49 13.76 -6.75
C LEU A 283 0.51 13.56 -7.88
N ASN A 284 1.52 12.74 -7.67
CA ASN A 284 2.52 12.42 -8.70
C ASN A 284 1.88 11.73 -9.92
N ASP A 285 1.00 10.77 -9.69
CA ASP A 285 0.29 10.07 -10.77
C ASP A 285 -0.73 10.96 -11.50
N LEU A 286 -1.22 12.02 -10.85
CA LEU A 286 -2.06 13.07 -11.43
C LEU A 286 -1.24 14.13 -12.22
N GLY A 287 0.09 13.99 -12.29
CA GLY A 287 0.98 14.94 -12.95
C GLY A 287 1.29 16.19 -12.12
N MET A 288 0.96 16.20 -10.84
CA MET A 288 1.26 17.29 -9.89
C MET A 288 2.56 17.01 -9.13
N THR A 289 3.62 16.61 -9.85
CA THR A 289 4.90 16.15 -9.28
C THR A 289 5.51 17.18 -8.33
N ASP A 290 5.52 18.47 -8.69
CA ASP A 290 6.04 19.54 -7.82
C ASP A 290 5.35 19.60 -6.45
N LYS A 291 4.03 19.33 -6.41
CA LYS A 291 3.25 19.31 -5.16
C LYS A 291 3.51 18.04 -4.37
N ALA A 292 3.67 16.91 -5.05
CA ALA A 292 4.05 15.64 -4.43
C ALA A 292 5.43 15.74 -3.77
N ASP A 293 6.41 16.31 -4.47
CA ASP A 293 7.78 16.50 -3.97
C ASP A 293 7.83 17.45 -2.77
N LYS A 294 7.09 18.57 -2.85
CA LYS A 294 6.96 19.51 -1.70
C LYS A 294 6.36 18.81 -0.48
N LEU A 295 5.30 18.02 -0.66
CA LEU A 295 4.68 17.30 0.45
C LEU A 295 5.63 16.28 1.07
N ASN A 296 6.30 15.47 0.26
CA ASN A 296 7.28 14.51 0.74
C ASN A 296 8.44 15.19 1.48
N ALA A 297 8.98 16.27 0.92
CA ALA A 297 10.05 17.05 1.56
C ALA A 297 9.59 17.66 2.90
N ALA A 298 8.34 18.18 2.97
CA ALA A 298 7.77 18.74 4.18
C ALA A 298 7.64 17.69 5.28
N ILE A 299 7.13 16.49 4.95
CA ILE A 299 7.02 15.37 5.90
C ILE A 299 8.40 14.95 6.39
N GLN A 300 9.36 14.74 5.49
CA GLN A 300 10.74 14.37 5.84
C GLN A 300 11.40 15.39 6.76
N ALA A 301 11.29 16.68 6.43
CA ALA A 301 11.87 17.74 7.24
C ALA A 301 11.20 17.85 8.62
N GLN A 302 9.87 17.63 8.69
CA GLN A 302 9.13 17.64 9.94
C GLN A 302 9.57 16.53 10.88
N VAL A 303 9.69 15.31 10.35
CA VAL A 303 10.12 14.13 11.11
C VAL A 303 11.60 14.26 11.52
N ALA A 304 12.46 14.71 10.62
CA ALA A 304 13.89 14.90 10.88
C ALA A 304 14.18 15.95 11.96
N GLU A 305 13.38 17.00 12.05
CA GLU A 305 13.51 18.02 13.11
C GLU A 305 13.15 17.45 14.50
N GLY A 306 12.20 16.51 14.59
CA GLY A 306 11.85 15.81 15.80
C GLY A 306 11.14 16.62 16.89
N LYS A 307 10.72 17.87 16.61
CA LYS A 307 10.08 18.73 17.62
C LYS A 307 8.58 18.51 17.75
N VAL A 308 7.87 18.47 16.63
CA VAL A 308 6.41 18.27 16.58
C VAL A 308 6.17 16.93 15.88
N ILE A 309 6.33 15.85 16.61
CA ILE A 309 6.17 14.48 16.13
C ILE A 309 5.23 13.70 17.04
N THR A 310 4.59 12.68 16.49
CA THR A 310 3.58 11.87 17.16
C THR A 310 4.19 10.82 18.10
N ALA A 311 3.36 10.23 18.96
CA ALA A 311 3.81 9.34 20.04
C ALA A 311 4.46 8.03 19.52
N ASP A 312 4.04 7.53 18.37
CA ASP A 312 4.59 6.33 17.73
C ASP A 312 6.07 6.45 17.33
N ILE A 313 6.55 7.68 17.17
CA ILE A 313 7.96 8.00 16.90
C ILE A 313 8.64 8.77 18.02
N GLY A 314 8.07 8.70 19.23
CA GLY A 314 8.69 9.23 20.45
C GLY A 314 8.36 10.69 20.80
N GLY A 315 7.38 11.29 20.12
CA GLY A 315 6.93 12.65 20.41
C GLY A 315 5.67 12.71 21.28
N THR A 316 5.05 13.90 21.29
CA THR A 316 3.83 14.17 22.06
C THR A 316 2.77 14.93 21.26
N ALA A 317 3.07 15.28 20.02
CA ALA A 317 2.17 16.03 19.17
C ALA A 317 0.93 15.22 18.78
N GLY A 318 -0.20 15.90 18.67
CA GLY A 318 -1.42 15.34 18.11
C GLY A 318 -1.39 15.31 16.58
N THR A 319 -2.34 14.59 15.97
CA THR A 319 -2.53 14.50 14.53
C THR A 319 -2.67 15.88 13.87
N LYS A 320 -3.47 16.77 14.50
CA LYS A 320 -3.69 18.12 14.00
C LYS A 320 -2.43 18.98 14.08
N GLU A 321 -1.74 18.94 15.21
CA GLU A 321 -0.51 19.70 15.42
C GLU A 321 0.57 19.28 14.43
N PHE A 322 0.78 17.97 14.25
CA PHE A 322 1.70 17.42 13.25
C PHE A 322 1.32 17.89 11.84
N THR A 323 0.03 17.81 11.48
CA THR A 323 -0.47 18.25 10.16
C THR A 323 -0.20 19.73 9.91
N GLN A 324 -0.44 20.59 10.91
CA GLN A 324 -0.16 22.04 10.81
C GLN A 324 1.34 22.32 10.66
N ALA A 325 2.18 21.55 11.35
CA ALA A 325 3.63 21.67 11.21
C ALA A 325 4.12 21.26 9.81
N VAL A 326 3.52 20.23 9.20
CA VAL A 326 3.77 19.88 7.80
C VAL A 326 3.32 20.99 6.86
N ILE A 327 2.10 21.54 7.06
CA ILE A 327 1.55 22.63 6.23
C ILE A 327 2.44 23.88 6.29
N ALA A 328 3.00 24.19 7.44
CA ALA A 328 3.88 25.36 7.59
C ALA A 328 5.20 25.24 6.80
N ARG A 329 5.51 24.05 6.24
CA ARG A 329 6.69 23.76 5.42
C ARG A 329 6.40 23.68 3.92
N LEU A 330 5.10 23.72 3.54
CA LEU A 330 4.69 23.72 2.13
C LEU A 330 4.85 25.12 1.52
#